data_c96d3cd0ebf49d2fc6e2e51876979852
#
_entry.id   c96d3cd0ebf49d2fc6e2e51876979852
#
_cell.length_a   1.000
_cell.length_b   1.000
_cell.length_c   1.000
_cell.angle_alpha   90.00
_cell.angle_beta   90.00
_cell.angle_gamma   90.00
#
_symmetry.space_group_name_H-M   'P 1'
#
loop_
_entity.id
_entity.type
_entity.pdbx_description
1 polymer ?
#
loop_
_entity_poly.entity_id
_entity_poly.type
_entity_poly.pdbx_seq_one_letter_code
_entity_poly.pdbx_strand_id
1 'polypeptide(L)'
;MTGRFGRPSERCHTVQVRSEPDPSGSEAELLSQYLDYQRETVLAKTDGLDQEQMARPHPPSALTLGGLLYHLALVEENWLEVRFLGLPDRQPWAGVDWEADPDWEFRTSAELEPEQLRQRYREACDRSRLVVAQASGLDQLSVKPLRGGRRFSLRWILLHLIEETARHAGHADFLREAIDGSVGE
;
A
#
# COMPACT_ATOMS: atom_id res chain seq x y z
N MET A 1 -24.93 -49.92 1.58
CA MET A 1 -24.97 -48.54 1.04
C MET A 1 -23.98 -47.72 1.81
N THR A 2 -22.78 -47.59 1.28
CA THR A 2 -21.67 -46.88 1.92
C THR A 2 -21.57 -45.46 1.32
N GLY A 3 -21.98 -44.48 2.11
CA GLY A 3 -21.86 -43.09 1.76
C GLY A 3 -20.41 -42.62 1.87
N ARG A 4 -19.80 -42.24 0.75
CA ARG A 4 -18.52 -41.51 0.71
C ARG A 4 -18.76 -40.04 1.12
N PHE A 5 -18.26 -39.68 2.28
CA PHE A 5 -18.08 -38.25 2.64
C PHE A 5 -16.90 -37.69 1.84
N GLY A 6 -17.18 -36.77 0.93
CA GLY A 6 -16.16 -36.01 0.23
C GLY A 6 -15.45 -35.09 1.23
N ARG A 7 -14.12 -35.13 1.27
CA ARG A 7 -13.29 -34.15 1.99
C ARG A 7 -13.43 -32.80 1.34
N PRO A 8 -13.55 -31.70 2.11
CA PRO A 8 -13.45 -30.35 1.55
C PRO A 8 -12.04 -30.17 0.96
N SER A 9 -11.96 -29.60 -0.23
CA SER A 9 -10.69 -29.23 -0.86
C SER A 9 -10.02 -28.15 -0.02
N GLU A 10 -8.94 -28.49 0.66
CA GLU A 10 -8.02 -27.52 1.24
C GLU A 10 -7.48 -26.66 0.11
N ARG A 11 -7.96 -25.41 0.01
CA ARG A 11 -7.31 -24.40 -0.81
C ARG A 11 -5.97 -24.10 -0.16
N CYS A 12 -4.90 -24.59 -0.76
CA CYS A 12 -3.54 -24.23 -0.42
C CYS A 12 -3.39 -22.72 -0.66
N HIS A 13 -3.54 -21.92 0.40
CA HIS A 13 -3.16 -20.53 0.39
C HIS A 13 -1.63 -20.53 0.43
N THR A 14 -1.01 -20.22 -0.68
CA THR A 14 0.42 -19.91 -0.71
C THR A 14 0.59 -18.64 0.11
N VAL A 15 0.97 -18.78 1.37
CA VAL A 15 1.41 -17.66 2.20
C VAL A 15 2.63 -17.08 1.48
N GLN A 16 2.49 -15.90 0.92
CA GLN A 16 3.62 -15.19 0.34
C GLN A 16 4.54 -14.82 1.51
N VAL A 17 5.67 -15.52 1.62
CA VAL A 17 6.63 -15.30 2.70
C VAL A 17 7.27 -13.93 2.43
N ARG A 18 7.03 -12.97 3.32
CA ARG A 18 7.70 -11.67 3.30
C ARG A 18 9.22 -11.89 3.46
N SER A 19 10.00 -11.21 2.63
CA SER A 19 11.46 -11.24 2.77
C SER A 19 11.88 -10.22 3.83
N GLU A 20 12.53 -10.70 4.89
CA GLU A 20 13.16 -9.81 5.86
C GLU A 20 14.25 -8.96 5.17
N PRO A 21 14.35 -7.65 5.51
CA PRO A 21 15.45 -6.83 5.01
C PRO A 21 16.81 -7.37 5.46
N ASP A 22 17.81 -7.26 4.59
CA ASP A 22 19.19 -7.64 4.93
C ASP A 22 19.70 -6.82 6.13
N PRO A 23 20.49 -7.43 7.02
CA PRO A 23 21.05 -6.71 8.19
C PRO A 23 22.15 -5.72 7.82
N SER A 24 22.62 -5.74 6.58
CA SER A 24 23.67 -4.87 6.06
C SER A 24 23.54 -4.70 4.55
N GLY A 25 23.96 -3.55 4.03
CA GLY A 25 23.90 -3.21 2.61
C GLY A 25 24.15 -1.72 2.41
N SER A 26 24.05 -1.25 1.17
CA SER A 26 24.03 0.19 0.92
C SER A 26 22.73 0.81 1.46
N GLU A 27 22.79 2.11 1.75
CA GLU A 27 21.60 2.84 2.22
C GLU A 27 20.41 2.70 1.25
N ALA A 28 20.66 2.76 -0.06
CA ALA A 28 19.60 2.64 -1.06
C ALA A 28 18.94 1.24 -1.07
N GLU A 29 19.74 0.18 -0.93
CA GLU A 29 19.24 -1.20 -0.81
C GLU A 29 18.39 -1.37 0.45
N LEU A 30 18.91 -0.92 1.60
CA LEU A 30 18.19 -1.05 2.87
C LEU A 30 16.86 -0.27 2.86
N LEU A 31 16.85 0.98 2.38
CA LEU A 31 15.61 1.76 2.26
C LEU A 31 14.58 1.07 1.35
N SER A 32 15.02 0.52 0.22
CA SER A 32 14.14 -0.20 -0.70
C SER A 32 13.58 -1.48 -0.09
N GLN A 33 14.41 -2.28 0.58
CA GLN A 33 14.00 -3.53 1.23
C GLN A 33 13.03 -3.27 2.39
N TYR A 34 13.30 -2.27 3.25
CA TYR A 34 12.37 -1.90 4.33
C TYR A 34 11.01 -1.41 3.79
N LEU A 35 11.03 -0.62 2.71
CA LEU A 35 9.77 -0.19 2.09
C LEU A 35 9.00 -1.39 1.52
N ASP A 36 9.67 -2.29 0.82
CA ASP A 36 9.05 -3.49 0.26
C ASP A 36 8.50 -4.43 1.35
N TYR A 37 9.22 -4.59 2.45
CA TYR A 37 8.74 -5.34 3.61
C TYR A 37 7.41 -4.79 4.16
N GLN A 38 7.30 -3.46 4.28
CA GLN A 38 6.05 -2.83 4.74
C GLN A 38 4.91 -2.97 3.71
N ARG A 39 5.21 -2.84 2.41
CA ARG A 39 4.25 -3.04 1.32
C ARG A 39 3.66 -4.46 1.34
N GLU A 40 4.52 -5.45 1.48
CA GLU A 40 4.11 -6.86 1.58
C GLU A 40 3.31 -7.13 2.85
N THR A 41 3.66 -6.47 3.96
CA THR A 41 2.89 -6.55 5.21
C THR A 41 1.46 -6.09 5.00
N VAL A 42 1.24 -4.91 4.43
CA VAL A 42 -0.12 -4.40 4.17
C VAL A 42 -0.89 -5.31 3.22
N LEU A 43 -0.27 -5.80 2.15
CA LEU A 43 -0.91 -6.74 1.22
C LEU A 43 -1.34 -8.03 1.92
N ALA A 44 -0.47 -8.62 2.76
CA ALA A 44 -0.78 -9.83 3.49
C ALA A 44 -1.99 -9.67 4.44
N LYS A 45 -2.19 -8.46 5.02
CA LYS A 45 -3.37 -8.19 5.86
C LYS A 45 -4.69 -8.16 5.10
N THR A 46 -4.65 -8.12 3.76
CA THR A 46 -5.85 -8.15 2.91
C THR A 46 -6.13 -9.52 2.28
N ASP A 47 -5.24 -10.51 2.49
CA ASP A 47 -5.36 -11.82 1.85
C ASP A 47 -6.59 -12.60 2.34
N GLY A 48 -7.32 -13.18 1.35
CA GLY A 48 -8.49 -14.03 1.62
C GLY A 48 -9.74 -13.30 2.06
N LEU A 49 -9.71 -11.98 2.21
CA LEU A 49 -10.87 -11.17 2.58
C LEU A 49 -11.78 -10.90 1.38
N ASP A 50 -13.08 -10.94 1.62
CA ASP A 50 -14.11 -10.55 0.66
C ASP A 50 -14.38 -9.03 0.71
N GLN A 51 -15.28 -8.55 -0.17
CA GLN A 51 -15.59 -7.13 -0.29
C GLN A 51 -16.22 -6.55 0.98
N GLU A 52 -17.12 -7.29 1.64
CA GLU A 52 -17.73 -6.83 2.90
C GLU A 52 -16.69 -6.67 3.99
N GLN A 53 -15.78 -7.64 4.11
CA GLN A 53 -14.69 -7.61 5.08
C GLN A 53 -13.70 -6.47 4.79
N MET A 54 -13.33 -6.26 3.53
CA MET A 54 -12.44 -5.16 3.11
C MET A 54 -13.03 -3.78 3.36
N ALA A 55 -14.38 -3.64 3.29
CA ALA A 55 -15.10 -2.39 3.53
C ALA A 55 -15.54 -2.21 5.00
N ARG A 56 -15.25 -3.15 5.89
CA ARG A 56 -15.70 -3.11 7.29
C ARG A 56 -14.88 -2.14 8.14
N PRO A 57 -15.48 -1.07 8.69
CA PRO A 57 -14.79 -0.18 9.62
C PRO A 57 -14.73 -0.80 11.03
N HIS A 58 -13.78 -0.32 11.84
CA HIS A 58 -13.69 -0.67 13.26
C HIS A 58 -13.96 0.56 14.14
N PRO A 59 -15.19 0.73 14.66
CA PRO A 59 -15.55 1.92 15.44
C PRO A 59 -14.65 2.11 16.69
N PRO A 60 -14.32 3.37 17.06
CA PRO A 60 -14.84 4.61 16.49
C PRO A 60 -14.15 5.08 15.20
N SER A 61 -13.20 4.33 14.67
CA SER A 61 -12.51 4.64 13.41
C SER A 61 -13.38 4.32 12.21
N ALA A 62 -13.34 5.20 11.18
CA ALA A 62 -13.93 4.94 9.87
C ALA A 62 -12.97 4.21 8.91
N LEU A 63 -11.73 3.94 9.32
CA LEU A 63 -10.75 3.25 8.50
C LEU A 63 -11.20 1.82 8.17
N THR A 64 -10.92 1.42 6.93
CA THR A 64 -11.16 0.08 6.41
C THR A 64 -9.89 -0.45 5.74
N LEU A 65 -9.73 -1.77 5.65
CA LEU A 65 -8.57 -2.36 4.95
C LEU A 65 -8.53 -1.97 3.47
N GLY A 66 -9.69 -1.95 2.81
CA GLY A 66 -9.80 -1.50 1.42
C GLY A 66 -9.41 -0.04 1.25
N GLY A 67 -9.87 0.82 2.16
CA GLY A 67 -9.52 2.24 2.18
C GLY A 67 -8.03 2.47 2.35
N LEU A 68 -7.40 1.78 3.32
CA LEU A 68 -5.96 1.88 3.55
C LEU A 68 -5.14 1.45 2.33
N LEU A 69 -5.52 0.34 1.69
CA LEU A 69 -4.81 -0.15 0.52
C LEU A 69 -4.92 0.80 -0.67
N TYR A 70 -6.12 1.39 -0.86
CA TYR A 70 -6.36 2.35 -1.93
C TYR A 70 -5.63 3.68 -1.69
N HIS A 71 -5.64 4.15 -0.45
CA HIS A 71 -4.88 5.31 0.00
C HIS A 71 -3.38 5.13 -0.24
N LEU A 72 -2.81 3.99 0.15
CA LEU A 72 -1.38 3.73 -0.07
C LEU A 72 -1.01 3.64 -1.56
N ALA A 73 -1.91 3.20 -2.44
CA ALA A 73 -1.69 3.27 -3.88
C ALA A 73 -1.59 4.73 -4.37
N LEU A 74 -2.47 5.61 -3.88
CA LEU A 74 -2.40 7.06 -4.16
C LEU A 74 -1.10 7.67 -3.62
N VAL A 75 -0.71 7.31 -2.41
CA VAL A 75 0.53 7.81 -1.76
C VAL A 75 1.76 7.46 -2.58
N GLU A 76 1.90 6.21 -3.04
CA GLU A 76 3.00 5.77 -3.90
C GLU A 76 3.09 6.60 -5.20
N GLU A 77 1.97 6.72 -5.91
CA GLU A 77 1.90 7.47 -7.17
C GLU A 77 2.19 8.97 -6.95
N ASN A 78 1.58 9.57 -5.93
CA ASN A 78 1.76 11.00 -5.66
C ASN A 78 3.22 11.34 -5.34
N TRP A 79 3.90 10.55 -4.51
CA TRP A 79 5.27 10.87 -4.10
C TRP A 79 6.29 10.61 -5.20
N LEU A 80 6.22 9.49 -5.89
CA LEU A 80 7.25 9.11 -6.85
C LEU A 80 6.94 9.56 -8.29
N GLU A 81 5.70 9.40 -8.78
CA GLU A 81 5.38 9.83 -10.13
C GLU A 81 5.08 11.34 -10.20
N VAL A 82 4.18 11.84 -9.32
CA VAL A 82 3.71 13.22 -9.44
C VAL A 82 4.72 14.22 -8.86
N ARG A 83 5.20 13.99 -7.62
CA ARG A 83 6.12 14.94 -6.97
C ARG A 83 7.55 14.78 -7.44
N PHE A 84 8.07 13.53 -7.42
CA PHE A 84 9.48 13.30 -7.74
C PHE A 84 9.76 13.47 -9.23
N LEU A 85 8.99 12.81 -10.13
CA LEU A 85 9.18 12.93 -11.58
C LEU A 85 8.46 14.13 -12.22
N GLY A 86 7.50 14.75 -11.54
CA GLY A 86 6.73 15.87 -12.09
C GLY A 86 5.63 15.47 -13.06
N LEU A 87 5.27 14.20 -13.14
CA LEU A 87 4.23 13.69 -14.01
C LEU A 87 2.83 14.18 -13.59
N PRO A 88 1.84 14.19 -14.49
CA PRO A 88 0.46 14.43 -14.13
C PRO A 88 -0.11 13.28 -13.30
N ASP A 89 -1.16 13.57 -12.52
CA ASP A 89 -1.91 12.54 -11.82
C ASP A 89 -2.52 11.54 -12.82
N ARG A 90 -2.54 10.26 -12.45
CA ARG A 90 -3.21 9.20 -13.22
C ARG A 90 -4.68 9.08 -12.85
N GLN A 91 -5.45 8.44 -13.70
CA GLN A 91 -6.79 7.98 -13.32
C GLN A 91 -6.70 6.87 -12.26
N PRO A 92 -7.59 6.90 -11.25
CA PRO A 92 -8.75 7.79 -11.13
C PRO A 92 -8.45 9.16 -10.48
N TRP A 93 -7.25 9.37 -9.94
CA TRP A 93 -6.88 10.53 -9.12
C TRP A 93 -6.96 11.86 -9.88
N ALA A 94 -6.67 11.83 -11.19
CA ALA A 94 -6.66 13.02 -12.05
C ALA A 94 -8.02 13.75 -12.17
N GLY A 95 -9.11 13.09 -11.81
CA GLY A 95 -10.46 13.66 -11.86
C GLY A 95 -11.04 14.06 -10.51
N VAL A 96 -10.28 13.89 -9.42
CA VAL A 96 -10.78 14.08 -8.05
C VAL A 96 -10.64 15.54 -7.62
N ASP A 97 -11.74 16.11 -7.13
CA ASP A 97 -11.73 17.39 -6.45
C ASP A 97 -11.46 17.18 -4.94
N TRP A 98 -10.18 17.18 -4.59
CA TRP A 98 -9.71 16.96 -3.22
C TRP A 98 -10.12 18.05 -2.22
N GLU A 99 -10.53 19.24 -2.69
CA GLU A 99 -11.05 20.27 -1.80
C GLU A 99 -12.51 19.98 -1.41
N ALA A 100 -13.28 19.46 -2.34
CA ALA A 100 -14.68 19.10 -2.12
C ALA A 100 -14.84 17.74 -1.41
N ASP A 101 -13.93 16.79 -1.66
CA ASP A 101 -14.02 15.42 -1.13
C ASP A 101 -12.62 14.92 -0.72
N PRO A 102 -12.11 15.33 0.45
CA PRO A 102 -10.76 14.99 0.91
C PRO A 102 -10.58 13.51 1.27
N ASP A 103 -11.68 12.76 1.48
CA ASP A 103 -11.68 11.35 1.82
C ASP A 103 -12.17 10.47 0.66
N TRP A 104 -12.09 10.98 -0.57
CA TRP A 104 -12.62 10.33 -1.77
C TRP A 104 -12.14 8.89 -1.92
N GLU A 105 -10.84 8.62 -1.73
CA GLU A 105 -10.26 7.30 -1.89
C GLU A 105 -10.76 6.30 -0.83
N PHE A 106 -10.96 6.74 0.41
CA PHE A 106 -11.49 5.88 1.47
C PHE A 106 -12.96 5.50 1.19
N ARG A 107 -13.75 6.44 0.70
CA ARG A 107 -15.17 6.22 0.42
C ARG A 107 -15.36 5.33 -0.82
N THR A 108 -14.64 5.62 -1.91
CA THR A 108 -14.80 4.89 -3.18
C THR A 108 -14.15 3.51 -3.16
N SER A 109 -13.21 3.24 -2.27
CA SER A 109 -12.61 1.91 -2.13
C SER A 109 -13.63 0.82 -1.83
N ALA A 110 -14.73 1.15 -1.14
CA ALA A 110 -15.78 0.19 -0.79
C ALA A 110 -16.57 -0.34 -2.02
N GLU A 111 -16.49 0.37 -3.15
CA GLU A 111 -17.15 -0.01 -4.41
C GLU A 111 -16.28 -0.94 -5.28
N LEU A 112 -15.00 -1.14 -4.89
CA LEU A 112 -14.04 -1.91 -5.66
C LEU A 112 -13.92 -3.34 -5.09
N GLU A 113 -13.76 -4.29 -6.01
CA GLU A 113 -13.45 -5.67 -5.63
C GLU A 113 -12.08 -5.76 -4.95
N PRO A 114 -11.91 -6.65 -3.95
CA PRO A 114 -10.65 -6.81 -3.22
C PRO A 114 -9.43 -7.00 -4.12
N GLU A 115 -9.57 -7.77 -5.20
CA GLU A 115 -8.45 -7.99 -6.13
C GLU A 115 -8.12 -6.74 -6.95
N GLN A 116 -9.10 -5.90 -7.29
CA GLN A 116 -8.84 -4.61 -7.96
C GLN A 116 -8.03 -3.67 -7.06
N LEU A 117 -8.33 -3.63 -5.76
CA LEU A 117 -7.57 -2.84 -4.78
C LEU A 117 -6.13 -3.37 -4.65
N ARG A 118 -5.96 -4.69 -4.47
CA ARG A 118 -4.64 -5.32 -4.39
C ARG A 118 -3.82 -5.10 -5.65
N GLN A 119 -4.42 -5.28 -6.82
CA GLN A 119 -3.75 -5.09 -8.10
C GLN A 119 -3.28 -3.64 -8.28
N ARG A 120 -4.14 -2.66 -7.97
CA ARG A 120 -3.78 -1.24 -8.06
C ARG A 120 -2.60 -0.89 -7.17
N TYR A 121 -2.60 -1.38 -5.93
CA TYR A 121 -1.48 -1.14 -5.02
C TYR A 121 -0.18 -1.80 -5.50
N ARG A 122 -0.24 -3.06 -5.96
CA ARG A 122 0.93 -3.73 -6.54
C ARG A 122 1.50 -2.96 -7.74
N GLU A 123 0.63 -2.53 -8.66
CA GLU A 123 1.05 -1.74 -9.82
C GLU A 123 1.69 -0.40 -9.43
N ALA A 124 1.15 0.29 -8.42
CA ALA A 124 1.74 1.52 -7.90
C ALA A 124 3.13 1.24 -7.31
N CYS A 125 3.29 0.20 -6.50
CA CYS A 125 4.58 -0.22 -5.95
C CYS A 125 5.60 -0.58 -7.04
N ASP A 126 5.17 -1.30 -8.09
CA ASP A 126 6.06 -1.67 -9.20
C ASP A 126 6.56 -0.44 -9.97
N ARG A 127 5.69 0.51 -10.24
CA ARG A 127 6.10 1.78 -10.85
C ARG A 127 7.04 2.57 -9.94
N SER A 128 6.77 2.59 -8.64
CA SER A 128 7.64 3.20 -7.64
C SER A 128 9.05 2.60 -7.64
N ARG A 129 9.17 1.27 -7.69
CA ARG A 129 10.46 0.57 -7.81
C ARG A 129 11.22 0.98 -9.08
N LEU A 130 10.52 1.10 -10.21
CA LEU A 130 11.13 1.56 -11.46
C LEU A 130 11.65 3.00 -11.36
N VAL A 131 10.90 3.89 -10.72
CA VAL A 131 11.35 5.29 -10.48
C VAL A 131 12.62 5.30 -9.63
N VAL A 132 12.65 4.54 -8.55
CA VAL A 132 13.82 4.45 -7.65
C VAL A 132 15.02 3.88 -8.39
N ALA A 133 14.85 2.82 -9.18
CA ALA A 133 15.92 2.17 -9.93
C ALA A 133 16.52 3.07 -11.03
N GLN A 134 15.75 4.02 -11.58
CA GLN A 134 16.18 4.94 -12.63
C GLN A 134 16.74 6.26 -12.08
N ALA A 135 16.60 6.51 -10.78
CA ALA A 135 17.10 7.73 -10.17
C ALA A 135 18.64 7.77 -10.17
N SER A 136 19.22 8.98 -10.26
CA SER A 136 20.66 9.19 -10.24
C SER A 136 21.30 8.97 -8.86
N GLY A 137 20.48 8.78 -7.83
CA GLY A 137 20.90 8.52 -6.45
C GLY A 137 19.95 9.13 -5.42
N LEU A 138 20.19 8.81 -4.15
CA LEU A 138 19.30 9.23 -3.05
C LEU A 138 19.23 10.76 -2.84
N ASP A 139 20.22 11.51 -3.31
CA ASP A 139 20.25 12.96 -3.20
C ASP A 139 19.57 13.68 -4.37
N GLN A 140 19.08 12.93 -5.38
CA GLN A 140 18.30 13.52 -6.46
C GLN A 140 17.05 14.21 -5.89
N LEU A 141 16.83 15.47 -6.33
CA LEU A 141 15.74 16.29 -5.88
C LEU A 141 14.49 16.11 -6.75
N SER A 142 13.33 16.17 -6.12
CA SER A 142 12.03 16.13 -6.81
C SER A 142 11.88 17.27 -7.82
N VAL A 143 11.11 17.03 -8.88
CA VAL A 143 10.77 18.06 -9.88
C VAL A 143 9.81 19.09 -9.30
N LYS A 144 8.71 18.64 -8.64
CA LYS A 144 7.75 19.54 -8.01
C LYS A 144 8.24 20.02 -6.64
N PRO A 145 8.33 21.34 -6.39
CA PRO A 145 8.72 21.87 -5.09
C PRO A 145 7.55 21.86 -4.11
N LEU A 146 7.90 21.98 -2.82
CA LEU A 146 6.99 22.41 -1.76
C LEU A 146 6.57 23.87 -1.92
N ARG A 147 5.54 24.29 -1.16
CA ARG A 147 5.31 25.71 -0.88
C ARG A 147 6.60 26.32 -0.30
N GLY A 148 7.12 27.39 -0.88
CA GLY A 148 8.40 27.99 -0.50
C GLY A 148 9.62 27.50 -1.30
N GLY A 149 9.44 26.71 -2.36
CA GLY A 149 10.49 26.37 -3.33
C GLY A 149 11.44 25.24 -2.93
N ARG A 150 11.36 24.72 -1.71
CA ARG A 150 12.17 23.57 -1.30
C ARG A 150 11.73 22.31 -2.05
N ARG A 151 12.69 21.42 -2.34
CA ARG A 151 12.45 20.13 -3.01
C ARG A 151 12.79 18.98 -2.08
N PHE A 152 12.13 17.85 -2.29
CA PHE A 152 12.42 16.62 -1.57
C PHE A 152 13.57 15.88 -2.23
N SER A 153 14.50 15.32 -1.45
CA SER A 153 15.42 14.31 -1.98
C SER A 153 14.70 12.96 -2.08
N LEU A 154 15.18 12.07 -2.94
CA LEU A 154 14.67 10.70 -3.02
C LEU A 154 14.78 9.98 -1.67
N ARG A 155 15.89 10.18 -0.94
CA ARG A 155 16.08 9.66 0.42
C ARG A 155 14.93 10.06 1.35
N TRP A 156 14.56 11.34 1.35
CA TRP A 156 13.46 11.84 2.17
C TRP A 156 12.14 11.17 1.79
N ILE A 157 11.86 11.03 0.48
CA ILE A 157 10.64 10.38 -0.02
C ILE A 157 10.58 8.93 0.41
N LEU A 158 11.68 8.17 0.28
CA LEU A 158 11.72 6.76 0.71
C LEU A 158 11.50 6.60 2.21
N LEU A 159 12.13 7.45 3.03
CA LEU A 159 11.92 7.46 4.49
C LEU A 159 10.46 7.77 4.84
N HIS A 160 9.85 8.73 4.14
CA HIS A 160 8.45 9.07 4.34
C HIS A 160 7.52 7.91 3.92
N LEU A 161 7.77 7.26 2.78
CA LEU A 161 6.99 6.10 2.35
C LEU A 161 7.11 4.92 3.31
N ILE A 162 8.29 4.68 3.89
CA ILE A 162 8.49 3.65 4.92
C ILE A 162 7.66 3.99 6.16
N GLU A 163 7.75 5.23 6.66
CA GLU A 163 7.01 5.69 7.82
C GLU A 163 5.51 5.60 7.62
N GLU A 164 5.02 6.07 6.49
CA GLU A 164 3.60 6.10 6.13
C GLU A 164 3.05 4.68 5.98
N THR A 165 3.74 3.81 5.22
CA THR A 165 3.30 2.43 5.02
C THR A 165 3.35 1.62 6.32
N ALA A 166 4.39 1.79 7.15
CA ALA A 166 4.51 1.11 8.43
C ALA A 166 3.41 1.54 9.42
N ARG A 167 3.06 2.83 9.46
CA ARG A 167 1.95 3.35 10.26
C ARG A 167 0.64 2.67 9.85
N HIS A 168 0.38 2.58 8.55
CA HIS A 168 -0.82 1.97 8.02
C HIS A 168 -0.82 0.44 8.12
N ALA A 169 0.34 -0.21 8.10
CA ALA A 169 0.47 -1.63 8.42
C ALA A 169 0.00 -1.93 9.86
N GLY A 170 0.40 -1.10 10.84
CA GLY A 170 -0.10 -1.22 12.21
C GLY A 170 -1.61 -0.98 12.34
N HIS A 171 -2.21 -0.05 11.57
CA HIS A 171 -3.66 0.10 11.50
C HIS A 171 -4.32 -1.14 10.88
N ALA A 172 -3.72 -1.71 9.85
CA ALA A 172 -4.22 -2.91 9.18
C ALA A 172 -4.20 -4.13 10.10
N ASP A 173 -3.23 -4.25 11.01
CA ASP A 173 -3.19 -5.30 12.04
C ASP A 173 -4.45 -5.29 12.90
N PHE A 174 -4.80 -4.15 13.49
CA PHE A 174 -6.01 -4.01 14.30
C PHE A 174 -7.30 -4.25 13.52
N LEU A 175 -7.38 -3.76 12.28
CA LEU A 175 -8.54 -3.98 11.43
C LEU A 175 -8.69 -5.47 11.07
N ARG A 176 -7.59 -6.15 10.75
CA ARG A 176 -7.59 -7.57 10.44
C ARG A 176 -8.01 -8.42 11.65
N GLU A 177 -7.44 -8.17 12.81
CA GLU A 177 -7.81 -8.85 14.05
C GLU A 177 -9.30 -8.68 14.36
N ALA A 178 -9.85 -7.48 14.17
CA ALA A 178 -11.27 -7.20 14.40
C ALA A 178 -12.21 -7.89 13.38
N ILE A 179 -11.72 -8.22 12.18
CA ILE A 179 -12.51 -8.87 11.12
C ILE A 179 -12.61 -10.37 11.36
N ASP A 180 -11.50 -11.05 11.61
CA ASP A 180 -11.44 -12.50 11.66
C ASP A 180 -10.58 -13.11 12.80
N GLY A 181 -10.06 -12.26 13.68
CA GLY A 181 -9.23 -12.69 14.82
C GLY A 181 -7.80 -13.04 14.43
N SER A 182 -7.39 -12.84 13.17
CA SER A 182 -6.01 -13.10 12.74
C SER A 182 -5.09 -12.04 13.35
N VAL A 183 -4.19 -12.49 14.20
CA VAL A 183 -3.06 -11.71 14.71
C VAL A 183 -1.83 -12.10 13.91
N GLY A 184 -0.97 -11.19 13.63
CA GLY A 184 0.21 -11.52 12.89
C GLY A 184 1.28 -10.46 13.02
N GLU A 185 2.49 -10.88 12.80
CA GLU A 185 3.63 -9.98 12.60
C GLU A 185 3.58 -9.36 11.22
#